data_7061e0dd0d9408e0758db56131aefb74
#
_entry.id   7061e0dd0d9408e0758db56131aefb74
#
_cell.length_a   1.000
_cell.length_b   1.000
_cell.length_c   1.000
_cell.angle_alpha   90.00
_cell.angle_beta   90.00
_cell.angle_gamma   90.00
#
_symmetry.space_group_name_H-M   'P 1'
#
loop_
_entity.id
_entity.type
_entity.pdbx_description
1 polymer ?
#
loop_
_entity_poly.entity_id
_entity_poly.type
_entity_poly.pdbx_seq_one_letter_code
_entity_poly.pdbx_strand_id
1 'polypeptide(L)'
;MEKLVIHGGKPLQGTVRVSGAKNAVLPIIVASMLGTTKSTLTEIPKLADVHTVCDVIESLGVHIEHPERDTLIIDAHELTSTTAPYDLVRRMRASFLVMGPLLARKGRAQISLPGGCSI
;
A
#
# COMPACT_ATOMS: atom_id res chain seq x y z
N MET A 1 -0.30 36.08 2.95
CA MET A 1 -1.26 35.17 3.57
C MET A 1 -2.15 34.60 2.48
N GLU A 2 -2.07 33.30 2.23
CA GLU A 2 -2.97 32.65 1.27
C GLU A 2 -4.38 32.56 1.84
N LYS A 3 -5.39 32.80 1.01
CA LYS A 3 -6.78 32.66 1.41
C LYS A 3 -7.56 31.92 0.33
N LEU A 4 -8.47 31.07 0.75
CA LEU A 4 -9.43 30.39 -0.12
C LEU A 4 -10.72 31.21 -0.16
N VAL A 5 -11.15 31.63 -1.37
CA VAL A 5 -12.42 32.32 -1.59
C VAL A 5 -13.35 31.40 -2.35
N ILE A 6 -14.51 31.11 -1.79
CA ILE A 6 -15.50 30.21 -2.38
C ILE A 6 -16.76 31.00 -2.72
N HIS A 7 -17.15 30.96 -3.99
CA HIS A 7 -18.43 31.48 -4.46
C HIS A 7 -19.38 30.30 -4.70
N GLY A 8 -20.35 30.14 -3.82
CA GLY A 8 -21.39 29.12 -3.91
C GLY A 8 -22.64 29.59 -4.63
N GLY A 9 -23.77 28.94 -4.44
CA GLY A 9 -25.10 29.35 -4.87
C GLY A 9 -25.67 28.61 -6.09
N LYS A 10 -24.93 27.66 -6.70
CA LYS A 10 -25.45 26.77 -7.73
C LYS A 10 -25.66 25.37 -7.17
N PRO A 11 -26.88 24.82 -7.17
CA PRO A 11 -27.10 23.43 -6.80
C PRO A 11 -26.40 22.50 -7.81
N LEU A 12 -25.67 21.51 -7.29
CA LEU A 12 -25.00 20.51 -8.11
C LEU A 12 -25.94 19.31 -8.31
N GLN A 13 -26.01 18.82 -9.56
CA GLN A 13 -26.73 17.61 -9.91
C GLN A 13 -25.81 16.72 -10.74
N GLY A 14 -25.79 15.41 -10.41
CA GLY A 14 -24.96 14.44 -11.12
C GLY A 14 -24.47 13.33 -10.20
N THR A 15 -23.78 12.38 -10.80
CA THR A 15 -23.15 11.26 -10.11
C THR A 15 -21.64 11.38 -10.24
N VAL A 16 -20.93 11.27 -9.12
CA VAL A 16 -19.47 11.26 -9.08
C VAL A 16 -19.01 9.91 -8.53
N ARG A 17 -18.14 9.22 -9.29
CA ARG A 17 -17.48 8.01 -8.79
C ARG A 17 -16.32 8.43 -7.89
N VAL A 18 -16.34 7.96 -6.65
CA VAL A 18 -15.26 8.21 -5.67
C VAL A 18 -14.06 7.33 -6.03
N SER A 19 -12.88 7.93 -6.11
CA SER A 19 -11.63 7.20 -6.32
C SER A 19 -11.17 6.46 -5.07
N GLY A 20 -10.35 5.43 -5.23
CA GLY A 20 -9.69 4.74 -4.11
C GLY A 20 -8.87 5.70 -3.24
N ALA A 21 -8.89 5.51 -1.94
CA ALA A 21 -8.20 6.38 -0.99
C ALA A 21 -6.75 5.94 -0.77
N LYS A 22 -5.80 6.87 -0.87
CA LYS A 22 -4.37 6.62 -0.62
C LYS A 22 -4.11 5.97 0.73
N ASN A 23 -4.69 6.53 1.79
CA ASN A 23 -4.42 6.07 3.15
C ASN A 23 -5.06 4.70 3.47
N ALA A 24 -6.04 4.28 2.69
CA ALA A 24 -6.67 2.96 2.81
C ALA A 24 -5.95 1.90 1.98
N VAL A 25 -5.49 2.23 0.76
CA VAL A 25 -4.93 1.25 -0.17
C VAL A 25 -3.65 0.61 0.35
N LEU A 26 -2.75 1.38 0.97
CA LEU A 26 -1.47 0.85 1.46
C LEU A 26 -1.64 -0.23 2.53
N PRO A 27 -2.40 -0.03 3.61
CA PRO A 27 -2.66 -1.09 4.58
C PRO A 27 -3.46 -2.26 3.99
N ILE A 28 -4.34 -2.05 3.00
CA ILE A 28 -5.08 -3.12 2.34
C ILE A 28 -4.12 -4.02 1.54
N ILE A 29 -3.20 -3.44 0.77
CA ILE A 29 -2.16 -4.18 0.04
C ILE A 29 -1.35 -5.04 1.02
N VAL A 30 -0.89 -4.45 2.12
CA VAL A 30 -0.12 -5.18 3.14
C VAL A 30 -0.97 -6.25 3.84
N ALA A 31 -2.25 -6.00 4.10
CA ALA A 31 -3.15 -6.96 4.72
C ALA A 31 -3.37 -8.21 3.85
N SER A 32 -3.25 -8.10 2.52
CA SER A 32 -3.32 -9.27 1.62
C SER A 32 -2.25 -10.32 1.91
N MET A 33 -1.12 -9.94 2.54
CA MET A 33 -0.08 -10.87 2.98
C MET A 33 -0.52 -11.82 4.10
N LEU A 34 -1.64 -11.53 4.79
CA LEU A 34 -2.19 -12.43 5.82
C LEU A 34 -2.85 -13.66 5.22
N GLY A 35 -3.32 -13.56 3.97
CA GLY A 35 -3.93 -14.68 3.26
C GLY A 35 -2.90 -15.65 2.67
N THR A 36 -3.36 -16.88 2.42
CA THR A 36 -2.60 -17.92 1.71
C THR A 36 -3.13 -18.18 0.30
N THR A 37 -4.15 -17.43 -0.12
CA THR A 37 -4.76 -17.48 -1.45
C THR A 37 -4.59 -16.15 -2.15
N LYS A 38 -4.77 -16.13 -3.47
CA LYS A 38 -4.72 -14.89 -4.25
C LYS A 38 -5.80 -13.91 -3.80
N SER A 39 -5.39 -12.65 -3.65
CA SER A 39 -6.28 -11.51 -3.39
C SER A 39 -6.32 -10.62 -4.61
N THR A 40 -7.51 -10.26 -5.09
CA THR A 40 -7.69 -9.29 -6.17
C THR A 40 -8.17 -7.97 -5.60
N LEU A 41 -7.40 -6.92 -5.82
CA LEU A 41 -7.71 -5.56 -5.40
C LEU A 41 -7.99 -4.72 -6.65
N THR A 42 -9.13 -4.06 -6.70
CA THR A 42 -9.56 -3.19 -7.81
C THR A 42 -9.61 -1.73 -7.38
N GLU A 43 -9.67 -0.82 -8.36
CA GLU A 43 -9.72 0.63 -8.13
C GLU A 43 -8.51 1.18 -7.37
N ILE A 44 -7.35 0.59 -7.60
CA ILE A 44 -6.09 1.02 -7.00
C ILE A 44 -5.70 2.40 -7.55
N PRO A 45 -5.52 3.41 -6.70
CA PRO A 45 -5.12 4.74 -7.14
C PRO A 45 -3.68 4.73 -7.67
N LYS A 46 -3.41 5.54 -8.69
CA LYS A 46 -2.07 5.70 -9.27
C LYS A 46 -1.21 6.57 -8.37
N LEU A 47 -0.48 5.96 -7.48
CA LEU A 47 0.38 6.64 -6.50
C LEU A 47 1.76 5.99 -6.46
N ALA A 48 2.80 6.79 -6.32
CA ALA A 48 4.17 6.30 -6.15
C ALA A 48 4.30 5.38 -4.93
N ASP A 49 3.57 5.67 -3.86
CA ASP A 49 3.58 4.86 -2.64
C ASP A 49 3.01 3.45 -2.85
N VAL A 50 2.07 3.27 -3.80
CA VAL A 50 1.55 1.95 -4.17
C VAL A 50 2.66 1.11 -4.81
N HIS A 51 3.44 1.68 -5.71
CA HIS A 51 4.60 0.98 -6.29
C HIS A 51 5.61 0.62 -5.21
N THR A 52 5.93 1.56 -4.31
CA THR A 52 6.89 1.32 -3.23
C THR A 52 6.43 0.18 -2.30
N VAL A 53 5.15 0.13 -1.92
CA VAL A 53 4.66 -0.96 -1.06
C VAL A 53 4.66 -2.29 -1.81
N CYS A 54 4.35 -2.30 -3.11
CA CYS A 54 4.46 -3.50 -3.93
C CYS A 54 5.91 -4.01 -3.96
N ASP A 55 6.88 -3.14 -4.25
CA ASP A 55 8.31 -3.50 -4.23
C ASP A 55 8.73 -4.10 -2.87
N VAL A 56 8.24 -3.53 -1.76
CA VAL A 56 8.53 -4.05 -0.42
C VAL A 56 7.98 -5.46 -0.24
N ILE A 57 6.71 -5.69 -0.55
CA ILE A 57 6.11 -7.02 -0.33
C ILE A 57 6.64 -8.06 -1.32
N GLU A 58 6.98 -7.68 -2.55
CA GLU A 58 7.66 -8.57 -3.51
C GLU A 58 9.04 -9.00 -3.01
N SER A 59 9.79 -8.10 -2.36
CA SER A 59 11.07 -8.45 -1.74
C SER A 59 10.95 -9.48 -0.61
N LEU A 60 9.75 -9.67 -0.07
CA LEU A 60 9.43 -10.67 0.97
C LEU A 60 8.94 -12.00 0.37
N GLY A 61 8.82 -12.11 -0.95
CA GLY A 61 8.41 -13.31 -1.66
C GLY A 61 6.97 -13.29 -2.17
N VAL A 62 6.25 -12.19 -1.99
CA VAL A 62 4.90 -12.03 -2.55
C VAL A 62 4.99 -11.87 -4.07
N HIS A 63 4.13 -12.54 -4.81
CA HIS A 63 4.01 -12.35 -6.25
C HIS A 63 2.84 -11.41 -6.56
N ILE A 64 3.09 -10.42 -7.43
CA ILE A 64 2.08 -9.43 -7.82
C ILE A 64 1.93 -9.41 -9.34
N GLU A 65 0.67 -9.48 -9.78
CA GLU A 65 0.30 -9.32 -11.18
C GLU A 65 -0.52 -8.02 -11.34
N HIS A 66 -0.31 -7.33 -12.46
CA HIS A 66 -1.02 -6.12 -12.85
C HIS A 66 -1.85 -6.36 -14.11
N PRO A 67 -2.99 -7.06 -14.05
CA PRO A 67 -3.79 -7.37 -15.23
C PRO A 67 -4.37 -6.11 -15.89
N GLU A 68 -4.64 -5.08 -15.10
CA GLU A 68 -5.14 -3.77 -15.53
C GLU A 68 -4.43 -2.66 -14.76
N ARG A 69 -4.63 -1.41 -15.21
CA ARG A 69 -3.93 -0.25 -14.65
C ARG A 69 -4.28 0.07 -13.19
N ASP A 70 -5.44 -0.36 -12.74
CA ASP A 70 -5.99 -0.10 -11.41
C ASP A 70 -6.30 -1.39 -10.65
N THR A 71 -5.74 -2.52 -11.09
CA THR A 71 -5.99 -3.83 -10.50
C THR A 71 -4.69 -4.52 -10.13
N LEU A 72 -4.63 -5.05 -8.91
CA LEU A 72 -3.54 -5.89 -8.41
C LEU A 72 -4.08 -7.27 -8.09
N ILE A 73 -3.38 -8.32 -8.53
CA ILE A 73 -3.57 -9.69 -8.03
C ILE A 73 -2.34 -10.01 -7.19
N ILE A 74 -2.56 -10.23 -5.90
CA ILE A 74 -1.51 -10.43 -4.91
C ILE A 74 -1.56 -11.88 -4.44
N ASP A 75 -0.49 -12.61 -4.67
CA ASP A 75 -0.29 -13.98 -4.22
C ASP A 75 0.79 -14.02 -3.14
N ALA A 76 0.36 -14.14 -1.90
CA ALA A 76 1.22 -14.26 -0.73
C ALA A 76 1.25 -15.70 -0.17
N HIS A 77 0.99 -16.71 -1.03
CA HIS A 77 1.02 -18.11 -0.62
C HIS A 77 2.32 -18.45 0.12
N GLU A 78 3.44 -18.04 -0.44
CA GLU A 78 4.76 -18.24 0.14
C GLU A 78 5.43 -16.90 0.46
N LEU A 79 5.96 -16.79 1.69
CA LEU A 79 6.82 -15.69 2.12
C LEU A 79 8.24 -16.24 2.28
N THR A 80 9.17 -15.79 1.45
CA THR A 80 10.54 -16.30 1.40
C THR A 80 11.51 -15.54 2.29
N SER A 81 11.17 -14.32 2.71
CA SER A 81 11.98 -13.47 3.57
C SER A 81 11.16 -12.89 4.72
N THR A 82 11.81 -12.70 5.86
CA THR A 82 11.28 -11.98 7.02
C THR A 82 11.97 -10.63 7.24
N THR A 83 12.87 -10.26 6.31
CA THR A 83 13.67 -9.03 6.39
C THR A 83 13.31 -8.13 5.24
N ALA A 84 12.76 -6.94 5.54
CA ALA A 84 12.50 -5.92 4.54
C ALA A 84 13.76 -5.09 4.26
N PRO A 85 14.16 -4.90 2.98
CA PRO A 85 15.36 -4.15 2.61
C PRO A 85 15.30 -2.69 3.07
N TYR A 86 16.36 -2.20 3.67
CA TYR A 86 16.46 -0.84 4.19
C TYR A 86 16.13 0.23 3.13
N ASP A 87 16.67 0.07 1.92
CA ASP A 87 16.47 1.03 0.83
C ASP A 87 15.03 1.19 0.38
N LEU A 88 14.21 0.16 0.54
CA LEU A 88 12.78 0.22 0.26
C LEU A 88 12.01 0.81 1.45
N VAL A 89 12.32 0.35 2.66
CA VAL A 89 11.61 0.79 3.88
C VAL A 89 11.81 2.29 4.14
N ARG A 90 13.01 2.83 3.90
CA ARG A 90 13.31 4.26 4.11
C ARG A 90 12.50 5.21 3.22
N ARG A 91 11.99 4.72 2.07
CA ARG A 91 11.24 5.54 1.11
C ARG A 91 9.84 5.87 1.59
N MET A 92 9.27 5.06 2.48
CA MET A 92 7.89 5.21 2.89
C MET A 92 7.65 4.66 4.30
N ARG A 93 7.06 5.48 5.18
CA ARG A 93 6.72 5.06 6.55
C ARG A 93 5.75 3.87 6.60
N ALA A 94 4.81 3.79 5.65
CA ALA A 94 3.85 2.70 5.57
C ALA A 94 4.49 1.32 5.34
N SER A 95 5.76 1.26 4.90
CA SER A 95 6.53 0.01 4.81
C SER A 95 6.63 -0.72 6.15
N PHE A 96 6.52 -0.01 7.27
CA PHE A 96 6.50 -0.61 8.60
C PHE A 96 5.27 -1.51 8.84
N LEU A 97 4.20 -1.33 8.09
CA LEU A 97 2.98 -2.14 8.19
C LEU A 97 3.22 -3.63 7.90
N VAL A 98 4.23 -3.98 7.07
CA VAL A 98 4.53 -5.39 6.75
C VAL A 98 4.97 -6.20 7.97
N MET A 99 5.35 -5.54 9.06
CA MET A 99 5.72 -6.22 10.31
C MET A 99 4.57 -7.06 10.85
N GLY A 100 3.33 -6.57 10.80
CA GLY A 100 2.15 -7.29 11.27
C GLY A 100 1.97 -8.65 10.59
N PRO A 101 1.81 -8.71 9.27
CA PRO A 101 1.68 -9.95 8.52
C PRO A 101 2.89 -10.89 8.66
N LEU A 102 4.11 -10.35 8.68
CA LEU A 102 5.31 -11.17 8.89
C LEU A 102 5.30 -11.85 10.26
N LEU A 103 5.00 -11.12 11.32
CA LEU A 103 4.89 -11.68 12.67
C LEU A 103 3.76 -12.72 12.75
N ALA A 104 2.60 -12.43 12.17
CA ALA A 104 1.45 -13.31 12.19
C ALA A 104 1.73 -14.65 11.46
N ARG A 105 2.43 -14.61 10.32
CA ARG A 105 2.64 -15.78 9.48
C ARG A 105 3.97 -16.51 9.71
N LYS A 106 5.01 -15.78 10.09
CA LYS A 106 6.38 -16.31 10.24
C LYS A 106 6.89 -16.26 11.68
N GLY A 107 6.18 -15.60 12.60
CA GLY A 107 6.63 -15.41 13.99
C GLY A 107 7.86 -14.53 14.15
N ARG A 108 8.35 -13.95 13.06
CA ARG A 108 9.55 -13.10 13.02
C ARG A 108 9.42 -12.02 11.94
N ALA A 109 9.90 -10.81 12.24
CA ALA A 109 10.08 -9.74 11.28
C ALA A 109 11.32 -8.93 11.62
N GLN A 110 12.07 -8.54 10.61
CA GLN A 110 13.21 -7.63 10.72
C GLN A 110 12.99 -6.48 9.75
N ILE A 111 12.76 -5.30 10.29
CA ILE A 111 12.41 -4.10 9.52
C ILE A 111 13.22 -2.94 10.08
N SER A 112 13.89 -2.21 9.20
CA SER A 112 14.57 -0.98 9.58
C SER A 112 13.55 0.06 10.03
N LEU A 113 13.91 0.87 11.03
CA LEU A 113 13.08 2.00 11.39
C LEU A 113 12.95 2.94 10.19
N PRO A 114 11.74 3.43 9.88
CA PRO A 114 11.55 4.36 8.78
C PRO A 114 12.41 5.58 8.99
N GLY A 115 13.17 5.96 7.98
CA GLY A 115 13.99 7.17 7.98
C GLY A 115 13.11 8.36 8.33
N GLY A 116 13.63 9.26 9.17
CA GLY A 116 12.88 10.36 9.70
C GLY A 116 12.29 11.27 8.62
N CYS A 117 11.05 11.69 8.80
CA CYS A 117 10.63 12.99 8.30
C CYS A 117 11.45 14.01 9.08
N SER A 118 12.34 14.73 8.41
CA SER A 118 12.85 15.98 8.95
C SER A 118 11.65 16.93 9.03
N ILE A 119 11.15 17.18 10.22
CA ILE A 119 10.23 18.28 10.50
C ILE A 119 11.09 19.52 10.64
#